data_a7601ee0f57186c2e4f64db1a1a2c849
#
_entry.id   a7601ee0f57186c2e4f64db1a1a2c849
#
_cell.length_a   1.000
_cell.length_b   1.000
_cell.length_c   1.000
_cell.angle_alpha   90.00
_cell.angle_beta   90.00
_cell.angle_gamma   90.00
#
_symmetry.space_group_name_H-M   'P 1'
#
loop_
_entity.id
_entity.type
_entity.pdbx_description
1 polymer ?
#
loop_
_entity_poly.entity_id
_entity_poly.type
_entity_poly.pdbx_seq_one_letter_code
_entity_poly.pdbx_strand_id
1 'polypeptide(L)'
;MFGTNASSYCGRFISKNGNANVRKTGIDFFDSISWYHTMLNIPRWKFFFIIVLFYFLVNFFFASLYLLIGIEHLLGARVYTLADKFGQAFFFSIQTFTTVGYGHISPSGFLASFTAAVEALFGLLSFAIATGLFYGRFSKPKAHILFSENALVAPYREGKALMMRLTPFKNANLTDLEAKITLGLQIEENGKIANKFYFLELEMERVNSLNLSWTLVHPI
;
A
#
# COMPACT_ATOMS: atom_id res chain seq x y z
N MET A 1 31.76 -3.23 -13.51
CA MET A 1 31.88 -4.16 -12.36
C MET A 1 31.53 -3.35 -11.10
N PHE A 2 30.36 -3.52 -10.54
CA PHE A 2 29.97 -2.83 -9.31
C PHE A 2 29.89 -3.87 -8.19
N GLY A 3 30.95 -3.97 -7.40
CA GLY A 3 30.97 -4.80 -6.20
C GLY A 3 30.33 -4.06 -5.04
N THR A 4 29.13 -4.43 -4.65
CA THR A 4 28.60 -4.05 -3.35
C THR A 4 28.91 -5.16 -2.37
N ASN A 5 29.58 -4.82 -1.26
CA ASN A 5 29.77 -5.72 -0.13
C ASN A 5 28.41 -6.11 0.43
N ALA A 6 27.89 -7.24 0.00
CA ALA A 6 26.65 -7.77 0.50
C ALA A 6 26.94 -8.72 1.66
N SER A 7 26.09 -8.63 2.66
CA SER A 7 26.08 -9.40 3.90
C SER A 7 26.34 -10.91 3.71
N SER A 8 26.87 -11.55 4.75
CA SER A 8 27.07 -13.00 4.91
C SER A 8 25.76 -13.83 4.90
N TYR A 9 24.68 -13.35 4.27
CA TYR A 9 23.41 -14.05 4.20
C TYR A 9 23.40 -15.07 3.04
N CYS A 10 23.29 -16.35 3.39
CA CYS A 10 23.15 -17.45 2.44
C CYS A 10 21.66 -17.66 2.11
N GLY A 11 21.11 -16.93 1.16
CA GLY A 11 19.70 -17.06 0.75
C GLY A 11 19.39 -16.38 -0.57
N ARG A 12 18.17 -16.57 -1.06
CA ARG A 12 17.70 -15.88 -2.28
C ARG A 12 17.57 -14.39 -2.02
N PHE A 13 18.15 -13.55 -2.89
CA PHE A 13 18.01 -12.10 -2.81
C PHE A 13 16.59 -11.61 -3.07
N ILE A 14 15.85 -12.34 -3.87
CA ILE A 14 14.46 -12.08 -4.18
C ILE A 14 13.66 -13.31 -3.77
N SER A 15 12.62 -13.09 -2.96
CA SER A 15 11.69 -14.14 -2.58
C SER A 15 10.84 -14.60 -3.78
N LYS A 16 10.20 -15.77 -3.70
CA LYS A 16 9.28 -16.25 -4.76
C LYS A 16 8.19 -15.25 -5.13
N ASN A 17 7.86 -14.33 -4.23
CA ASN A 17 6.84 -13.29 -4.40
C ASN A 17 7.38 -12.00 -5.03
N GLY A 18 8.62 -11.99 -5.52
CA GLY A 18 9.25 -10.82 -6.14
C GLY A 18 9.75 -9.74 -5.18
N ASN A 19 9.61 -9.95 -3.87
CA ASN A 19 10.08 -8.99 -2.87
C ASN A 19 11.56 -9.19 -2.57
N ALA A 20 12.31 -8.10 -2.45
CA ALA A 20 13.71 -8.15 -2.05
C ALA A 20 13.83 -8.72 -0.62
N ASN A 21 14.65 -9.75 -0.45
CA ASN A 21 14.94 -10.37 0.84
C ASN A 21 16.11 -9.65 1.51
N VAL A 22 15.90 -8.36 1.85
CA VAL A 22 16.91 -7.48 2.43
C VAL A 22 16.44 -7.01 3.81
N ARG A 23 17.28 -7.21 4.82
CA ARG A 23 17.07 -6.64 6.16
C ARG A 23 17.81 -5.31 6.23
N LYS A 24 17.05 -4.23 6.36
CA LYS A 24 17.59 -2.89 6.58
C LYS A 24 17.99 -2.75 8.06
N THR A 25 19.23 -2.39 8.34
CA THR A 25 19.73 -2.11 9.69
C THR A 25 20.13 -0.63 9.78
N GLY A 26 19.98 -0.02 10.95
CA GLY A 26 20.36 1.38 11.19
C GLY A 26 19.31 2.42 10.79
N ILE A 27 18.04 2.01 10.64
CA ILE A 27 16.92 2.93 10.42
C ILE A 27 16.07 2.95 11.67
N ASP A 28 15.78 4.13 12.22
CA ASP A 28 14.88 4.28 13.34
C ASP A 28 13.47 3.81 12.98
N PHE A 29 12.77 3.25 13.96
CA PHE A 29 11.43 2.65 13.77
C PHE A 29 10.44 3.65 13.16
N PHE A 30 10.46 4.91 13.58
CA PHE A 30 9.58 5.96 13.06
C PHE A 30 9.91 6.37 11.62
N ASP A 31 11.18 6.40 11.25
CA ASP A 31 11.62 6.72 9.87
C ASP A 31 11.35 5.57 8.89
N SER A 32 11.23 4.33 9.41
CA SER A 32 10.91 3.16 8.58
C SER A 32 9.43 3.09 8.19
N ILE A 33 8.54 3.77 8.95
CA ILE A 33 7.09 3.74 8.74
C ILE A 33 6.64 4.92 7.89
N SER A 34 6.61 4.75 6.59
CA SER A 34 5.87 5.64 5.71
C SER A 34 4.38 5.30 5.75
N TRP A 35 3.60 5.99 6.58
CA TRP A 35 2.14 5.79 6.72
C TRP A 35 1.43 5.75 5.38
N TYR A 36 1.74 6.72 4.52
CA TYR A 36 1.13 6.80 3.20
C TYR A 36 1.46 5.57 2.35
N HIS A 37 2.74 5.19 2.29
CA HIS A 37 3.19 4.04 1.50
C HIS A 37 2.62 2.73 2.04
N THR A 38 2.53 2.59 3.36
CA THR A 38 1.93 1.43 4.02
C THR A 38 0.46 1.31 3.65
N MET A 39 -0.32 2.40 3.76
CA MET A 39 -1.74 2.43 3.39
C MET A 39 -1.98 2.07 1.92
N LEU A 40 -1.07 2.45 1.02
CA LEU A 40 -1.17 2.10 -0.40
C LEU A 40 -0.89 0.62 -0.70
N ASN A 41 -0.15 -0.09 0.15
CA ASN A 41 0.34 -1.45 -0.14
C ASN A 41 -0.34 -2.57 0.66
N ILE A 42 -1.06 -2.26 1.75
CA ILE A 42 -1.80 -3.28 2.53
C ILE A 42 -2.90 -3.95 1.69
N PRO A 43 -3.34 -5.18 2.02
CA PRO A 43 -4.46 -5.85 1.37
C PRO A 43 -5.74 -5.00 1.38
N ARG A 44 -6.58 -5.14 0.35
CA ARG A 44 -7.78 -4.31 0.17
C ARG A 44 -8.69 -4.35 1.39
N TRP A 45 -8.98 -5.53 1.93
CA TRP A 45 -9.88 -5.68 3.07
C TRP A 45 -9.35 -5.01 4.35
N LYS A 46 -8.01 -5.06 4.59
CA LYS A 46 -7.38 -4.37 5.73
C LYS A 46 -7.48 -2.86 5.59
N PHE A 47 -7.32 -2.35 4.37
CA PHE A 47 -7.46 -0.93 4.09
C PHE A 47 -8.87 -0.42 4.42
N PHE A 48 -9.92 -1.11 3.94
CA PHE A 48 -11.31 -0.76 4.27
C PHE A 48 -11.57 -0.87 5.77
N PHE A 49 -11.10 -1.94 6.40
CA PHE A 49 -11.25 -2.13 7.83
C PHE A 49 -10.64 -0.98 8.65
N ILE A 50 -9.44 -0.51 8.27
CA ILE A 50 -8.77 0.62 8.95
C ILE A 50 -9.60 1.89 8.81
N ILE A 51 -10.13 2.19 7.61
CA ILE A 51 -10.98 3.38 7.40
C ILE A 51 -12.24 3.31 8.25
N VAL A 52 -12.93 2.17 8.24
CA VAL A 52 -14.15 1.97 9.02
C VAL A 52 -13.86 2.03 10.52
N LEU A 53 -12.80 1.39 10.97
CA LEU A 53 -12.37 1.43 12.36
C LEU A 53 -12.05 2.86 12.81
N PHE A 54 -11.29 3.61 12.01
CA PHE A 54 -10.97 5.02 12.26
C PHE A 54 -12.24 5.85 12.37
N TYR A 55 -13.19 5.67 11.44
CA TYR A 55 -14.48 6.36 11.45
C TYR A 55 -15.24 6.12 12.78
N PHE A 56 -15.36 4.88 13.21
CA PHE A 56 -16.03 4.57 14.47
C PHE A 56 -15.29 5.14 15.68
N LEU A 57 -13.95 5.01 15.73
CA LEU A 57 -13.15 5.53 16.84
C LEU A 57 -13.30 7.04 17.01
N VAL A 58 -13.27 7.79 15.90
CA VAL A 58 -13.44 9.25 15.95
C VAL A 58 -14.85 9.62 16.43
N ASN A 59 -15.89 8.98 15.90
CA ASN A 59 -17.27 9.27 16.34
C ASN A 59 -17.51 8.85 17.80
N PHE A 60 -16.91 7.76 18.28
CA PHE A 60 -16.93 7.41 19.70
C PHE A 60 -16.25 8.47 20.57
N PHE A 61 -15.13 8.99 20.12
CA PHE A 61 -14.40 10.05 20.83
C PHE A 61 -15.24 11.31 20.94
N PHE A 62 -15.80 11.82 19.84
CA PHE A 62 -16.63 13.02 19.87
C PHE A 62 -17.95 12.80 20.62
N ALA A 63 -18.59 11.64 20.49
CA ALA A 63 -19.77 11.31 21.29
C ALA A 63 -19.46 11.35 22.80
N SER A 64 -18.28 10.86 23.20
CA SER A 64 -17.83 10.94 24.60
C SER A 64 -17.62 12.40 25.05
N LEU A 65 -17.08 13.26 24.19
CA LEU A 65 -16.94 14.69 24.48
C LEU A 65 -18.30 15.37 24.67
N TYR A 66 -19.30 15.08 23.83
CA TYR A 66 -20.65 15.62 24.00
C TYR A 66 -21.30 15.16 25.30
N LEU A 67 -21.06 13.92 25.72
CA LEU A 67 -21.53 13.45 27.03
C LEU A 67 -20.85 14.15 28.19
N LEU A 68 -19.55 14.48 28.09
CA LEU A 68 -18.80 15.23 29.10
C LEU A 68 -19.27 16.69 29.19
N ILE A 69 -19.60 17.32 28.04
CA ILE A 69 -20.15 18.67 27.99
C ILE A 69 -21.56 18.72 28.59
N GLY A 70 -22.32 17.65 28.40
CA GLY A 70 -23.71 17.50 28.87
C GLY A 70 -24.67 17.33 27.71
N ILE A 71 -25.49 16.29 27.76
CA ILE A 71 -26.46 15.97 26.71
C ILE A 71 -27.54 17.06 26.53
N GLU A 72 -27.77 17.85 27.56
CA GLU A 72 -28.67 19.01 27.56
C GLU A 72 -28.24 20.11 26.60
N HIS A 73 -26.97 20.13 26.20
CA HIS A 73 -26.44 21.02 25.19
C HIS A 73 -26.66 20.51 23.75
N LEU A 74 -27.28 19.34 23.59
CA LEU A 74 -27.77 18.82 22.32
C LEU A 74 -29.28 18.97 22.22
N LEU A 75 -29.71 20.09 21.64
CA LEU A 75 -31.14 20.35 21.46
C LEU A 75 -31.77 19.34 20.52
N GLY A 76 -32.95 18.83 20.87
CA GLY A 76 -33.67 17.82 20.11
C GLY A 76 -33.33 16.37 20.47
N ALA A 77 -32.32 16.15 21.32
CA ALA A 77 -32.01 14.83 21.83
C ALA A 77 -33.10 14.30 22.76
N ARG A 78 -33.68 13.14 22.44
CA ARG A 78 -34.66 12.46 23.28
C ARG A 78 -33.97 11.41 24.12
N VAL A 79 -33.96 11.59 25.43
CA VAL A 79 -33.19 10.76 26.35
C VAL A 79 -34.08 10.19 27.43
N TYR A 80 -34.14 8.86 27.51
CA TYR A 80 -34.89 8.15 28.55
C TYR A 80 -33.93 7.30 29.42
N THR A 81 -32.84 6.81 28.83
CA THR A 81 -31.87 5.93 29.50
C THR A 81 -30.44 6.41 29.26
N LEU A 82 -29.46 5.85 29.99
CA LEU A 82 -28.03 6.13 29.75
C LEU A 82 -27.58 5.67 28.35
N ALA A 83 -28.13 4.56 27.86
CA ALA A 83 -27.87 4.08 26.51
C ALA A 83 -28.39 5.07 25.45
N ASP A 84 -29.57 5.68 25.68
CA ASP A 84 -30.10 6.70 24.78
C ASP A 84 -29.21 7.94 24.75
N LYS A 85 -28.66 8.36 25.92
CA LYS A 85 -27.74 9.50 25.99
C LYS A 85 -26.56 9.28 25.05
N PHE A 86 -25.88 8.12 25.17
CA PHE A 86 -24.76 7.79 24.31
C PHE A 86 -25.19 7.67 22.84
N GLY A 87 -26.30 6.99 22.57
CA GLY A 87 -26.82 6.79 21.21
C GLY A 87 -27.11 8.12 20.51
N GLN A 88 -27.80 9.07 21.20
CA GLN A 88 -28.11 10.39 20.64
C GLN A 88 -26.82 11.20 20.37
N ALA A 89 -25.85 11.21 21.29
CA ALA A 89 -24.57 11.86 21.11
C ALA A 89 -23.76 11.21 19.96
N PHE A 90 -23.78 9.89 19.87
CA PHE A 90 -23.07 9.14 18.82
C PHE A 90 -23.67 9.38 17.43
N PHE A 91 -24.99 9.34 17.29
CA PHE A 91 -25.64 9.63 16.01
C PHE A 91 -25.52 11.10 15.63
N PHE A 92 -25.49 12.02 16.60
CA PHE A 92 -25.19 13.42 16.34
C PHE A 92 -23.76 13.60 15.81
N SER A 93 -22.79 12.96 16.46
CA SER A 93 -21.39 12.94 16.00
C SER A 93 -21.29 12.42 14.57
N ILE A 94 -21.91 11.27 14.26
CA ILE A 94 -21.91 10.72 12.89
C ILE A 94 -22.42 11.73 11.86
N GLN A 95 -23.52 12.41 12.15
CA GLN A 95 -24.14 13.38 11.22
C GLN A 95 -23.26 14.62 11.04
N THR A 96 -22.61 15.06 12.11
CA THR A 96 -21.68 16.20 12.10
C THR A 96 -20.40 15.87 11.36
N PHE A 97 -19.79 14.74 11.68
CA PHE A 97 -18.57 14.26 11.05
C PHE A 97 -18.71 14.01 9.55
N THR A 98 -19.84 13.44 9.13
CA THR A 98 -20.16 13.20 7.71
C THR A 98 -20.74 14.42 7.00
N THR A 99 -20.92 15.53 7.71
CA THR A 99 -21.51 16.78 7.19
C THR A 99 -22.95 16.63 6.67
N VAL A 100 -23.68 15.58 7.08
CA VAL A 100 -25.08 15.36 6.66
C VAL A 100 -26.02 16.34 7.36
N GLY A 101 -25.93 16.46 8.70
CA GLY A 101 -26.64 17.45 9.50
C GLY A 101 -28.16 17.52 9.29
N TYR A 102 -28.91 16.46 9.62
CA TYR A 102 -30.36 16.43 9.46
C TYR A 102 -31.11 17.55 10.22
N GLY A 103 -30.47 18.18 11.22
CA GLY A 103 -30.99 19.34 11.93
C GLY A 103 -31.99 19.04 13.05
N HIS A 104 -32.34 17.77 13.31
CA HIS A 104 -33.21 17.41 14.43
C HIS A 104 -32.49 17.40 15.78
N ILE A 105 -31.17 17.18 15.78
CA ILE A 105 -30.29 17.42 16.92
C ILE A 105 -29.33 18.52 16.53
N SER A 106 -29.17 19.53 17.39
CA SER A 106 -28.27 20.66 17.15
C SER A 106 -27.51 21.05 18.42
N PRO A 107 -26.25 21.51 18.30
CA PRO A 107 -25.49 21.92 19.47
C PRO A 107 -25.97 23.27 19.99
N SER A 108 -26.02 23.41 21.32
CA SER A 108 -26.42 24.65 22.03
C SER A 108 -25.31 25.05 23.00
N GLY A 109 -25.06 26.35 23.07
CA GLY A 109 -23.98 26.89 23.89
C GLY A 109 -22.60 26.82 23.23
N PHE A 110 -21.65 27.56 23.80
CA PHE A 110 -20.32 27.74 23.18
C PHE A 110 -19.51 26.44 23.04
N LEU A 111 -19.44 25.65 24.11
CA LEU A 111 -18.61 24.44 24.10
C LEU A 111 -19.12 23.38 23.11
N ALA A 112 -20.43 23.11 23.11
CA ALA A 112 -21.02 22.15 22.19
C ALA A 112 -20.87 22.59 20.73
N SER A 113 -21.13 23.89 20.45
CA SER A 113 -21.00 24.47 19.11
C SER A 113 -19.55 24.48 18.63
N PHE A 114 -18.58 24.79 19.49
CA PHE A 114 -17.16 24.75 19.16
C PHE A 114 -16.69 23.32 18.87
N THR A 115 -17.10 22.36 19.70
CA THR A 115 -16.80 20.95 19.49
C THR A 115 -17.34 20.46 18.14
N ALA A 116 -18.59 20.82 17.81
CA ALA A 116 -19.21 20.46 16.54
C ALA A 116 -18.48 21.09 15.33
N ALA A 117 -18.03 22.34 15.46
CA ALA A 117 -17.23 22.98 14.39
C ALA A 117 -15.88 22.30 14.17
N VAL A 118 -15.19 21.92 15.26
CA VAL A 118 -13.92 21.17 15.18
C VAL A 118 -14.16 19.78 14.58
N GLU A 119 -15.20 19.09 15.01
CA GLU A 119 -15.60 17.78 14.48
C GLU A 119 -15.91 17.84 12.98
N ALA A 120 -16.68 18.81 12.54
CA ALA A 120 -17.02 18.99 11.13
C ALA A 120 -15.76 19.25 10.28
N LEU A 121 -14.83 20.08 10.76
CA LEU A 121 -13.54 20.30 10.10
C LEU A 121 -12.73 19.00 10.03
N PHE A 122 -12.69 18.23 11.12
CA PHE A 122 -11.98 16.96 11.17
C PHE A 122 -12.59 15.93 10.21
N GLY A 123 -13.92 15.91 10.09
CA GLY A 123 -14.65 15.09 9.13
C GLY A 123 -14.28 15.42 7.68
N LEU A 124 -14.31 16.71 7.34
CA LEU A 124 -13.95 17.18 5.99
C LEU A 124 -12.51 16.80 5.60
N LEU A 125 -11.55 17.05 6.51
CA LEU A 125 -10.15 16.69 6.29
C LEU A 125 -9.96 15.17 6.17
N SER A 126 -10.64 14.39 7.00
CA SER A 126 -10.61 12.93 6.95
C SER A 126 -11.13 12.38 5.63
N PHE A 127 -12.24 12.96 5.13
CA PHE A 127 -12.80 12.61 3.83
C PHE A 127 -11.82 12.94 2.68
N ALA A 128 -11.18 14.10 2.71
CA ALA A 128 -10.19 14.49 1.71
C ALA A 128 -8.98 13.53 1.69
N ILE A 129 -8.46 13.18 2.88
CA ILE A 129 -7.35 12.23 3.01
C ILE A 129 -7.76 10.83 2.52
N ALA A 130 -8.93 10.34 2.92
CA ALA A 130 -9.45 9.04 2.48
C ALA A 130 -9.58 9.00 0.96
N THR A 131 -10.14 10.04 0.33
CA THR A 131 -10.27 10.15 -1.12
C THR A 131 -8.90 10.13 -1.81
N GLY A 132 -7.92 10.86 -1.29
CA GLY A 132 -6.54 10.85 -1.79
C GLY A 132 -5.88 9.48 -1.71
N LEU A 133 -6.10 8.75 -0.59
CA LEU A 133 -5.60 7.38 -0.43
C LEU A 133 -6.29 6.40 -1.40
N PHE A 134 -7.59 6.51 -1.60
CA PHE A 134 -8.32 5.74 -2.61
C PHE A 134 -7.75 5.99 -4.00
N TYR A 135 -7.64 7.25 -4.40
CA TYR A 135 -7.10 7.61 -5.70
C TYR A 135 -5.68 7.06 -5.88
N GLY A 136 -4.76 7.33 -4.94
CA GLY A 136 -3.38 6.85 -5.00
C GLY A 136 -3.25 5.33 -5.08
N ARG A 137 -4.22 4.60 -4.48
CA ARG A 137 -4.25 3.14 -4.52
C ARG A 137 -4.76 2.58 -5.86
N PHE A 138 -5.82 3.16 -6.41
CA PHE A 138 -6.44 2.69 -7.65
C PHE A 138 -5.73 3.19 -8.90
N SER A 139 -5.03 4.32 -8.81
CA SER A 139 -4.25 4.89 -9.92
C SER A 139 -2.94 4.16 -10.20
N LYS A 140 -2.48 3.26 -9.32
CA LYS A 140 -1.24 2.52 -9.58
C LYS A 140 -1.45 1.48 -10.68
N PRO A 141 -0.89 1.68 -11.88
CA PRO A 141 -0.92 0.66 -12.91
C PRO A 141 -0.13 -0.56 -12.42
N LYS A 142 -0.69 -1.74 -12.58
CA LYS A 142 0.00 -3.00 -12.32
C LYS A 142 0.20 -3.70 -13.66
N ALA A 143 1.44 -3.90 -14.03
CA ALA A 143 1.77 -4.82 -15.11
C ALA A 143 1.48 -6.25 -14.62
N HIS A 144 0.49 -6.88 -15.22
CA HIS A 144 0.14 -8.26 -14.91
C HIS A 144 0.92 -9.18 -15.85
N ILE A 145 2.14 -9.54 -15.46
CA ILE A 145 3.07 -10.37 -16.23
C ILE A 145 3.27 -11.69 -15.49
N LEU A 146 3.15 -12.79 -16.22
CA LEU A 146 3.59 -14.12 -15.78
C LEU A 146 4.95 -14.42 -16.38
N PHE A 147 5.80 -15.02 -15.57
CA PHE A 147 7.10 -15.53 -15.98
C PHE A 147 7.05 -17.05 -16.04
N SER A 148 7.85 -17.66 -16.92
CA SER A 148 8.09 -19.10 -16.88
C SER A 148 8.65 -19.51 -15.51
N GLU A 149 8.23 -20.66 -15.00
CA GLU A 149 8.70 -21.18 -13.70
C GLU A 149 10.21 -21.44 -13.69
N ASN A 150 10.74 -21.86 -14.84
CA ASN A 150 12.16 -22.19 -15.02
C ASN A 150 12.74 -21.35 -16.16
N ALA A 151 14.02 -21.02 -16.01
CA ALA A 151 14.86 -20.60 -17.11
C ALA A 151 15.49 -21.86 -17.75
N LEU A 152 15.57 -21.90 -19.07
CA LEU A 152 16.08 -23.03 -19.83
C LEU A 152 17.40 -22.63 -20.49
N VAL A 153 18.39 -23.53 -20.46
CA VAL A 153 19.55 -23.43 -21.30
C VAL A 153 19.33 -24.34 -22.50
N ALA A 154 19.22 -23.75 -23.68
CA ALA A 154 18.89 -24.45 -24.93
C ALA A 154 19.88 -24.09 -26.03
N PRO A 155 20.05 -24.95 -27.08
CA PRO A 155 20.81 -24.61 -28.27
C PRO A 155 20.26 -23.34 -28.91
N TYR A 156 21.13 -22.42 -29.28
CA TYR A 156 20.74 -21.15 -29.89
C TYR A 156 21.86 -20.70 -30.83
N ARG A 157 21.54 -20.53 -32.13
CA ARG A 157 22.54 -20.24 -33.18
C ARG A 157 23.68 -21.25 -33.16
N GLU A 158 24.93 -20.79 -33.06
CA GLU A 158 26.12 -21.63 -33.01
C GLU A 158 26.52 -22.06 -31.59
N GLY A 159 25.76 -21.63 -30.55
CA GLY A 159 26.06 -21.88 -29.13
C GLY A 159 24.85 -22.31 -28.32
N LYS A 160 24.76 -21.79 -27.13
CA LYS A 160 23.65 -21.97 -26.18
C LYS A 160 23.14 -20.61 -25.71
N ALA A 161 21.92 -20.58 -25.24
CA ALA A 161 21.39 -19.39 -24.58
C ALA A 161 20.59 -19.76 -23.34
N LEU A 162 20.62 -18.87 -22.36
CA LEU A 162 19.69 -18.88 -21.23
C LEU A 162 18.42 -18.17 -21.68
N MET A 163 17.31 -18.88 -21.60
CA MET A 163 16.02 -18.40 -22.08
C MET A 163 14.98 -18.44 -20.97
N MET A 164 14.19 -17.38 -20.87
CA MET A 164 12.99 -17.34 -20.04
C MET A 164 11.88 -16.60 -20.80
N ARG A 165 10.63 -17.01 -20.55
CA ARG A 165 9.46 -16.45 -21.22
C ARG A 165 8.62 -15.66 -20.27
N LEU A 166 8.11 -14.55 -20.74
CA LEU A 166 7.11 -13.74 -20.07
C LEU A 166 5.89 -13.50 -20.97
N THR A 167 4.72 -13.41 -20.35
CA THR A 167 3.46 -13.16 -21.06
C THR A 167 2.52 -12.29 -20.21
N PRO A 168 1.74 -11.37 -20.80
CA PRO A 168 0.67 -10.71 -20.07
C PRO A 168 -0.45 -11.72 -19.78
N PHE A 169 -1.05 -11.71 -18.58
CA PHE A 169 -2.15 -12.62 -18.24
C PHE A 169 -3.50 -11.94 -18.06
N LYS A 170 -3.56 -10.61 -18.20
CA LYS A 170 -4.80 -9.84 -18.28
C LYS A 170 -4.85 -9.10 -19.59
N ASN A 171 -6.07 -8.75 -20.05
CA ASN A 171 -6.31 -7.94 -21.26
C ASN A 171 -5.74 -6.51 -21.09
N ALA A 172 -4.45 -6.41 -20.86
CA ALA A 172 -3.73 -5.15 -20.77
C ALA A 172 -2.69 -5.14 -21.89
N ASN A 173 -2.82 -4.21 -22.81
CA ASN A 173 -1.77 -3.96 -23.80
C ASN A 173 -0.61 -3.29 -23.06
N LEU A 174 0.47 -4.03 -22.88
CA LEU A 174 1.70 -3.50 -22.32
C LEU A 174 2.54 -2.92 -23.44
N THR A 175 2.89 -1.66 -23.29
CA THR A 175 3.72 -0.94 -24.28
C THR A 175 5.02 -0.48 -23.64
N ASP A 176 6.06 -0.38 -24.45
CA ASP A 176 7.36 0.16 -24.06
C ASP A 176 8.01 -0.61 -22.88
N LEU A 177 8.14 -1.92 -23.04
CA LEU A 177 8.74 -2.78 -22.04
C LEU A 177 10.24 -2.84 -22.22
N GLU A 178 10.95 -2.70 -21.11
CA GLU A 178 12.38 -2.93 -20.97
C GLU A 178 12.61 -4.08 -19.99
N ALA A 179 13.45 -5.03 -20.37
CA ALA A 179 13.83 -6.15 -19.53
C ALA A 179 15.33 -6.11 -19.22
N LYS A 180 15.66 -6.36 -17.95
CA LYS A 180 17.06 -6.53 -17.50
C LYS A 180 17.14 -7.76 -16.63
N ILE A 181 18.16 -8.59 -16.88
CA ILE A 181 18.42 -9.77 -16.08
C ILE A 181 19.70 -9.53 -15.28
N THR A 182 19.61 -9.77 -13.98
CA THR A 182 20.75 -9.72 -13.08
C THR A 182 20.97 -11.12 -12.48
N LEU A 183 22.12 -11.68 -12.71
CA LEU A 183 22.55 -12.93 -12.09
C LEU A 183 23.27 -12.63 -10.79
N GLY A 184 22.76 -13.15 -9.69
CA GLY A 184 23.42 -13.10 -8.38
C GLY A 184 24.13 -14.41 -8.08
N LEU A 185 25.44 -14.37 -7.90
CA LEU A 185 26.26 -15.53 -7.54
C LEU A 185 26.89 -15.32 -6.16
N GLN A 186 26.94 -16.40 -5.39
CA GLN A 186 27.78 -16.48 -4.19
C GLN A 186 29.15 -17.07 -4.56
N ILE A 187 30.15 -16.26 -4.35
CA ILE A 187 31.56 -16.66 -4.69
C ILE A 187 32.35 -16.60 -3.40
N GLU A 188 33.11 -17.63 -3.14
CA GLU A 188 34.10 -17.65 -2.07
C GLU A 188 35.37 -16.93 -2.53
N GLU A 189 35.70 -15.82 -1.87
CA GLU A 189 36.87 -15.01 -2.15
C GLU A 189 37.63 -14.80 -0.85
N ASN A 190 38.88 -15.30 -0.77
CA ASN A 190 39.74 -15.23 0.42
C ASN A 190 39.09 -15.83 1.69
N GLY A 191 38.38 -16.95 1.60
CA GLY A 191 37.72 -17.62 2.71
C GLY A 191 36.46 -16.89 3.23
N LYS A 192 35.97 -15.88 2.50
CA LYS A 192 34.71 -15.16 2.80
C LYS A 192 33.75 -15.32 1.62
N ILE A 193 32.48 -15.58 1.97
CA ILE A 193 31.41 -15.63 0.97
C ILE A 193 31.03 -14.20 0.59
N ALA A 194 31.20 -13.85 -0.68
CA ALA A 194 30.80 -12.57 -1.26
C ALA A 194 29.72 -12.80 -2.31
N ASN A 195 28.73 -11.92 -2.31
CA ASN A 195 27.67 -11.92 -3.33
C ASN A 195 28.10 -10.99 -4.47
N LYS A 196 28.23 -11.53 -5.67
CA LYS A 196 28.53 -10.75 -6.88
C LYS A 196 27.33 -10.75 -7.81
N PHE A 197 27.08 -9.60 -8.43
CA PHE A 197 25.97 -9.39 -9.34
C PHE A 197 26.51 -9.07 -10.73
N TYR A 198 25.98 -9.80 -11.72
CA TYR A 198 26.34 -9.65 -13.12
C TYR A 198 25.10 -9.29 -13.93
N PHE A 199 25.18 -8.27 -14.74
CA PHE A 199 24.14 -7.99 -15.72
C PHE A 199 24.34 -8.92 -16.92
N LEU A 200 23.26 -9.61 -17.29
CA LEU A 200 23.23 -10.47 -18.46
C LEU A 200 22.68 -9.66 -19.62
N GLU A 201 23.50 -9.48 -20.66
CA GLU A 201 23.09 -8.81 -21.90
C GLU A 201 22.04 -9.66 -22.61
N LEU A 202 20.93 -9.06 -22.97
CA LEU A 202 19.85 -9.70 -23.70
C LEU A 202 19.97 -9.39 -25.20
N GLU A 203 19.62 -10.34 -26.05
CA GLU A 203 19.57 -10.11 -27.49
C GLU A 203 18.57 -9.00 -27.85
N MET A 204 17.48 -8.90 -27.08
CA MET A 204 16.47 -7.85 -27.19
C MET A 204 16.11 -7.38 -25.80
N GLU A 205 16.49 -6.16 -25.47
CA GLU A 205 16.22 -5.57 -24.15
C GLU A 205 14.91 -4.81 -24.08
N ARG A 206 14.37 -4.40 -25.25
CA ARG A 206 13.17 -3.54 -25.32
C ARG A 206 12.23 -4.00 -26.42
N VAL A 207 10.93 -3.99 -26.11
CA VAL A 207 9.86 -4.25 -27.06
C VAL A 207 8.80 -3.16 -26.96
N ASN A 208 8.31 -2.70 -28.09
CA ASN A 208 7.33 -1.61 -28.14
C ASN A 208 5.94 -2.06 -27.65
N SER A 209 5.59 -3.33 -27.85
CA SER A 209 4.30 -3.87 -27.44
C SER A 209 4.42 -5.35 -27.12
N LEU A 210 3.77 -5.78 -26.04
CA LEU A 210 3.71 -7.16 -25.60
C LEU A 210 2.25 -7.64 -25.59
N ASN A 211 1.83 -8.25 -26.69
CA ASN A 211 0.46 -8.72 -26.83
C ASN A 211 0.33 -10.23 -26.55
N LEU A 212 1.37 -11.03 -26.84
CA LEU A 212 1.36 -12.47 -26.67
C LEU A 212 2.41 -12.92 -25.66
N SER A 213 3.62 -13.19 -26.11
CA SER A 213 4.72 -13.61 -25.25
C SER A 213 6.03 -13.05 -25.74
N TRP A 214 6.94 -12.83 -24.82
CA TRP A 214 8.32 -12.41 -25.10
C TRP A 214 9.28 -13.40 -24.47
N THR A 215 10.17 -13.93 -25.27
CA THR A 215 11.26 -14.79 -24.78
C THR A 215 12.51 -13.93 -24.62
N LEU A 216 12.98 -13.78 -23.40
CA LEU A 216 14.25 -13.15 -23.07
C LEU A 216 15.36 -14.16 -23.37
N VAL A 217 16.34 -13.75 -24.16
CA VAL A 217 17.46 -14.60 -24.61
C VAL A 217 18.76 -13.94 -24.22
N HIS A 218 19.56 -14.65 -23.42
CA HIS A 218 20.94 -14.29 -23.13
C HIS A 218 21.85 -15.32 -23.75
N PRO A 219 22.63 -15.00 -24.82
CA PRO A 219 23.60 -15.88 -25.43
C PRO A 219 24.74 -16.25 -24.45
N ILE A 220 25.14 -17.50 -24.46
CA ILE A 220 26.24 -18.05 -23.61
C ILE A 220 27.34 -18.57 -24.51
#